data_1126325d00c0c336487129f402067830
#
_entry.id   1126325d00c0c336487129f402067830
#
_cell.length_a   1.000
_cell.length_b   1.000
_cell.length_c   1.000
_cell.angle_alpha   90.00
_cell.angle_beta   90.00
_cell.angle_gamma   90.00
#
_symmetry.space_group_name_H-M   'P 1'
#
loop_
_entity.id
_entity.type
_entity.pdbx_description
1 polymer ?
#
loop_
_entity_poly.entity_id
_entity_poly.type
_entity_poly.pdbx_seq_one_letter_code
_entity_poly.pdbx_strand_id
1 'polypeptide(L)'
;MTTDIERALDEKRAPWTGIEYRTKDYWVFRDAYPVTEGHLLFVPTKEDWDHLWDCYKAAYKFGYMGVESGRWDAFNVGQNCGEAAGQTVMYPHVHMIPRRAGDMEDPRGGVRYVIPEKGNYKK
;
A
#
# COMPACT_ATOMS: atom_id res chain seq x y z
N MET A 1 -26.87 1.49 -0.38
CA MET A 1 -26.12 2.73 -0.16
C MET A 1 -24.73 2.63 -0.74
N THR A 2 -24.28 3.70 -1.38
CA THR A 2 -22.95 3.76 -1.97
C THR A 2 -21.89 4.01 -0.90
N THR A 3 -20.83 3.25 -0.90
CA THR A 3 -19.70 3.47 0.01
C THR A 3 -18.84 4.65 -0.48
N ASP A 4 -17.97 5.15 0.40
CA ASP A 4 -17.06 6.25 0.03
C ASP A 4 -16.16 5.85 -1.13
N ILE A 5 -15.64 4.60 -1.14
CA ILE A 5 -14.77 4.13 -2.23
C ILE A 5 -15.55 4.07 -3.56
N GLU A 6 -16.79 3.60 -3.54
CA GLU A 6 -17.61 3.55 -4.76
C GLU A 6 -17.83 4.95 -5.32
N ARG A 7 -18.14 5.92 -4.47
CA ARG A 7 -18.29 7.32 -4.88
C ARG A 7 -17.00 7.88 -5.46
N ALA A 8 -15.86 7.59 -4.81
CA ALA A 8 -14.56 8.09 -5.28
C ALA A 8 -14.22 7.55 -6.66
N LEU A 9 -14.53 6.27 -6.92
CA LEU A 9 -14.31 5.67 -8.24
C LEU A 9 -15.24 6.28 -9.28
N ASP A 10 -16.53 6.45 -8.94
CA ASP A 10 -17.51 7.04 -9.84
C ASP A 10 -17.18 8.48 -10.19
N GLU A 11 -16.71 9.24 -9.22
CA GLU A 11 -16.32 10.65 -9.39
C GLU A 11 -14.91 10.80 -9.94
N LYS A 12 -14.22 9.70 -10.22
CA LYS A 12 -12.86 9.67 -10.74
C LYS A 12 -11.83 10.38 -9.84
N ARG A 13 -12.09 10.39 -8.53
CA ARG A 13 -11.13 10.85 -7.53
C ARG A 13 -10.08 9.79 -7.22
N ALA A 14 -10.35 8.55 -7.61
CA ALA A 14 -9.43 7.44 -7.47
C ALA A 14 -9.35 6.69 -8.81
N PRO A 15 -8.14 6.42 -9.32
CA PRO A 15 -7.95 5.85 -10.66
C PRO A 15 -7.88 4.32 -10.68
N TRP A 16 -8.09 3.66 -9.55
CA TRP A 16 -7.81 2.23 -9.41
C TRP A 16 -8.82 1.36 -10.16
N THR A 17 -8.31 0.36 -10.89
CA THR A 17 -9.15 -0.53 -11.69
C THR A 17 -8.82 -2.01 -11.48
N GLY A 18 -7.59 -2.31 -11.04
CA GLY A 18 -7.14 -3.70 -10.88
C GLY A 18 -7.53 -4.31 -9.57
N ILE A 19 -8.82 -4.58 -9.38
CA ILE A 19 -9.31 -5.11 -8.11
C ILE A 19 -8.86 -6.55 -7.89
N GLU A 20 -8.26 -6.82 -6.71
CA GLU A 20 -7.83 -8.14 -6.29
C GLU A 20 -8.93 -8.83 -5.50
N TYR A 21 -9.43 -8.14 -4.46
CA TYR A 21 -10.65 -8.59 -3.81
C TYR A 21 -11.27 -7.50 -2.94
N ARG A 22 -12.50 -7.77 -2.49
CA ARG A 22 -13.31 -6.84 -1.72
C ARG A 22 -13.75 -7.45 -0.41
N THR A 23 -13.74 -6.63 0.65
CA THR A 23 -14.42 -6.96 1.91
C THR A 23 -15.40 -5.83 2.22
N LYS A 24 -16.17 -6.00 3.28
CA LYS A 24 -17.08 -4.96 3.76
C LYS A 24 -16.31 -3.71 4.18
N ASP A 25 -15.12 -3.88 4.73
CA ASP A 25 -14.37 -2.79 5.37
C ASP A 25 -13.28 -2.20 4.50
N TYR A 26 -12.74 -2.97 3.54
CA TYR A 26 -11.68 -2.50 2.65
C TYR A 26 -11.71 -3.26 1.32
N TRP A 27 -11.19 -2.60 0.26
CA TRP A 27 -10.97 -3.22 -1.04
C TRP A 27 -9.48 -3.27 -1.31
N VAL A 28 -9.04 -4.26 -2.07
CA VAL A 28 -7.64 -4.46 -2.41
C VAL A 28 -7.48 -4.34 -3.91
N PHE A 29 -6.59 -3.42 -4.33
CA PHE A 29 -6.27 -3.21 -5.74
C PHE A 29 -4.81 -3.56 -6.01
N ARG A 30 -4.53 -4.04 -7.22
CA ARG A 30 -3.15 -4.12 -7.69
C ARG A 30 -2.70 -2.72 -8.06
N ASP A 31 -1.50 -2.33 -7.63
CA ASP A 31 -0.92 -1.06 -8.06
C ASP A 31 -0.64 -1.15 -9.57
N ALA A 32 -1.07 -0.14 -10.34
CA ALA A 32 -0.87 -0.11 -11.80
C ALA A 32 0.59 0.09 -12.20
N TYR A 33 1.40 0.64 -11.28
CA TYR A 33 2.83 0.88 -11.49
C TYR A 33 3.61 0.21 -10.36
N PRO A 34 3.58 -1.12 -10.26
CA PRO A 34 4.11 -1.82 -9.09
C PRO A 34 5.60 -1.57 -8.89
N VAL A 35 5.98 -1.29 -7.65
CA VAL A 35 7.40 -1.18 -7.27
C VAL A 35 8.06 -2.55 -7.40
N THR A 36 7.34 -3.59 -6.96
CA THR A 36 7.74 -4.98 -7.16
C THR A 36 6.50 -5.79 -7.52
N GLU A 37 6.69 -6.99 -8.04
CA GLU A 37 5.57 -7.88 -8.34
C GLU A 37 4.78 -8.18 -7.06
N GLY A 38 3.46 -8.00 -7.14
CA GLY A 38 2.58 -8.23 -6.01
C GLY A 38 2.29 -7.01 -5.15
N HIS A 39 2.73 -5.82 -5.58
CA HIS A 39 2.44 -4.55 -4.90
C HIS A 39 0.93 -4.30 -4.87
N LEU A 40 0.36 -4.22 -3.68
CA LEU A 40 -1.07 -4.04 -3.46
C LEU A 40 -1.38 -2.73 -2.74
N LEU A 41 -2.57 -2.22 -3.02
CA LEU A 41 -3.14 -1.06 -2.33
C LEU A 41 -4.36 -1.52 -1.53
N PHE A 42 -4.36 -1.22 -0.25
CA PHE A 42 -5.48 -1.50 0.65
C PHE A 42 -6.22 -0.21 0.89
N VAL A 43 -7.50 -0.18 0.50
CA VAL A 43 -8.29 1.05 0.40
C VAL A 43 -9.53 0.91 1.28
N PRO A 44 -9.75 1.84 2.23
CA PRO A 44 -10.91 1.72 3.13
C PRO A 44 -12.20 1.99 2.38
N THR A 45 -13.27 1.26 2.73
CA THR A 45 -14.58 1.51 2.11
C THR A 45 -15.21 2.79 2.61
N LYS A 46 -14.78 3.27 3.79
CA LYS A 46 -15.19 4.56 4.34
C LYS A 46 -13.94 5.34 4.78
N GLU A 47 -13.99 6.66 4.62
CA GLU A 47 -12.86 7.53 4.99
C GLU A 47 -12.90 7.86 6.48
N ASP A 48 -12.75 6.84 7.32
CA ASP A 48 -12.68 7.01 8.76
C ASP A 48 -11.51 6.22 9.34
N TRP A 49 -11.19 6.49 10.61
CA TRP A 49 -10.05 5.88 11.29
C TRP A 49 -10.14 4.37 11.39
N ASP A 50 -11.33 3.85 11.72
CA ASP A 50 -11.50 2.42 11.93
C ASP A 50 -11.26 1.63 10.66
N HIS A 51 -11.81 2.10 9.53
CA HIS A 51 -11.63 1.44 8.24
C HIS A 51 -10.18 1.55 7.76
N LEU A 52 -9.53 2.68 8.03
CA LEU A 52 -8.12 2.86 7.69
C LEU A 52 -7.24 1.89 8.50
N TRP A 53 -7.52 1.74 9.79
CA TRP A 53 -6.79 0.77 10.62
C TRP A 53 -6.98 -0.65 10.13
N ASP A 54 -8.18 -0.99 9.64
CA ASP A 54 -8.43 -2.30 9.03
C ASP A 54 -7.54 -2.52 7.82
N CYS A 55 -7.28 -1.47 7.03
CA CYS A 55 -6.35 -1.55 5.90
C CYS A 55 -4.93 -1.86 6.34
N TYR A 56 -4.45 -1.20 7.40
CA TYR A 56 -3.10 -1.48 7.94
C TYR A 56 -2.98 -2.91 8.44
N LYS A 57 -3.97 -3.37 9.21
CA LYS A 57 -3.98 -4.74 9.71
C LYS A 57 -3.97 -5.74 8.56
N ALA A 58 -4.79 -5.50 7.53
CA ALA A 58 -4.88 -6.40 6.39
C ALA A 58 -3.58 -6.41 5.59
N ALA A 59 -2.99 -5.23 5.33
CA ALA A 59 -1.73 -5.12 4.59
C ALA A 59 -0.61 -5.88 5.30
N TYR A 60 -0.52 -5.73 6.61
CA TYR A 60 0.46 -6.41 7.44
C TYR A 60 0.27 -7.93 7.38
N LYS A 61 -0.97 -8.37 7.55
CA LYS A 61 -1.31 -9.78 7.51
C LYS A 61 -1.00 -10.41 6.15
N PHE A 62 -1.39 -9.75 5.06
CA PHE A 62 -1.11 -10.23 3.71
C PHE A 62 0.39 -10.31 3.45
N GLY A 63 1.15 -9.31 3.92
CA GLY A 63 2.60 -9.33 3.82
C GLY A 63 3.21 -10.56 4.46
N TYR A 64 2.81 -10.86 5.68
CA TYR A 64 3.31 -12.05 6.38
C TYR A 64 2.84 -13.36 5.76
N MET A 65 1.63 -13.41 5.25
CA MET A 65 1.15 -14.59 4.54
C MET A 65 2.02 -14.91 3.33
N GLY A 66 2.47 -13.88 2.62
CA GLY A 66 3.39 -14.05 1.50
C GLY A 66 4.75 -14.57 1.92
N VAL A 67 5.28 -14.06 3.03
CA VAL A 67 6.54 -14.53 3.60
C VAL A 67 6.43 -16.00 4.01
N GLU A 68 5.39 -16.34 4.76
CA GLU A 68 5.19 -17.71 5.25
C GLU A 68 4.98 -18.71 4.11
N SER A 69 4.35 -18.30 3.01
CA SER A 69 4.11 -19.16 1.86
C SER A 69 5.25 -19.17 0.85
N GLY A 70 6.33 -18.41 1.11
CA GLY A 70 7.48 -18.37 0.23
C GLY A 70 7.31 -17.55 -1.03
N ARG A 71 6.26 -16.73 -1.12
CA ARG A 71 6.03 -15.87 -2.29
C ARG A 71 6.98 -14.68 -2.36
N TRP A 72 7.39 -14.18 -1.20
CA TRP A 72 8.41 -13.14 -1.10
C TRP A 72 9.15 -13.28 0.22
N ASP A 73 10.26 -12.57 0.37
CA ASP A 73 11.15 -12.71 1.53
C ASP A 73 10.79 -11.77 2.67
N ALA A 74 10.26 -10.60 2.34
CA ALA A 74 9.94 -9.53 3.28
C ALA A 74 8.92 -8.60 2.64
N PHE A 75 8.54 -7.53 3.32
CA PHE A 75 7.61 -6.55 2.74
C PHE A 75 7.71 -5.22 3.47
N ASN A 76 7.28 -4.16 2.78
CA ASN A 76 7.08 -2.85 3.40
C ASN A 76 5.60 -2.51 3.37
N VAL A 77 5.13 -1.85 4.43
CA VAL A 77 3.77 -1.32 4.51
C VAL A 77 3.89 0.17 4.79
N GLY A 78 3.13 0.98 4.08
CA GLY A 78 3.16 2.42 4.32
C GLY A 78 2.08 3.18 3.60
N GLN A 79 1.94 4.45 3.97
CA GLN A 79 0.94 5.36 3.44
C GLN A 79 1.57 6.74 3.29
N ASN A 80 1.23 7.41 2.19
CA ASN A 80 1.59 8.82 2.02
C ASN A 80 0.41 9.66 2.49
N CYS A 81 0.66 10.53 3.47
CA CYS A 81 -0.37 11.38 4.06
C CYS A 81 -0.03 12.83 3.76
N GLY A 82 -0.69 13.42 2.78
CA GLY A 82 -0.50 14.80 2.37
C GLY A 82 0.43 14.96 1.17
N GLU A 83 0.26 16.06 0.44
CA GLU A 83 1.05 16.37 -0.76
C GLU A 83 2.55 16.41 -0.47
N ALA A 84 2.94 17.02 0.64
CA ALA A 84 4.35 17.14 1.00
C ALA A 84 5.00 15.78 1.27
N ALA A 85 4.20 14.75 1.53
CA ALA A 85 4.67 13.38 1.71
C ALA A 85 4.56 12.55 0.43
N GLY A 86 4.16 13.17 -0.68
CA GLY A 86 4.08 12.50 -1.98
C GLY A 86 2.72 11.93 -2.32
N GLN A 87 1.69 12.25 -1.57
CA GLN A 87 0.33 11.78 -1.88
C GLN A 87 -0.18 12.48 -3.14
N THR A 88 -0.56 11.71 -4.16
CA THR A 88 -1.10 12.24 -5.41
C THR A 88 -2.58 11.90 -5.61
N VAL A 89 -3.03 10.75 -5.11
CA VAL A 89 -4.43 10.37 -5.06
C VAL A 89 -4.90 10.60 -3.63
N MET A 90 -5.84 11.52 -3.46
CA MET A 90 -6.22 11.98 -2.12
C MET A 90 -7.07 10.99 -1.34
N TYR A 91 -7.77 10.08 -2.00
CA TYR A 91 -8.47 9.01 -1.28
C TYR A 91 -7.42 8.15 -0.55
N PRO A 92 -7.59 7.87 0.76
CA PRO A 92 -6.57 7.17 1.54
C PRO A 92 -6.32 5.76 1.03
N HIS A 93 -5.06 5.37 1.00
CA HIS A 93 -4.68 4.02 0.58
C HIS A 93 -3.35 3.63 1.20
N VAL A 94 -3.27 2.35 1.60
CA VAL A 94 -2.09 1.78 2.27
C VAL A 94 -1.40 0.84 1.29
N HIS A 95 -0.10 1.05 1.10
CA HIS A 95 0.72 0.20 0.24
C HIS A 95 1.21 -1.02 0.99
N MET A 96 1.17 -2.18 0.36
CA MET A 96 1.93 -3.36 0.78
C MET A 96 2.84 -3.72 -0.39
N ILE A 97 4.14 -3.65 -0.18
CA ILE A 97 5.15 -3.85 -1.21
C ILE A 97 5.97 -5.09 -0.87
N PRO A 98 5.81 -6.19 -1.62
CA PRO A 98 6.63 -7.37 -1.41
C PRO A 98 8.11 -7.07 -1.68
N ARG A 99 8.97 -7.62 -0.87
CA ARG A 99 10.42 -7.44 -1.03
C ARG A 99 11.09 -8.79 -1.18
N ARG A 100 12.09 -8.83 -2.05
CA ARG A 100 12.82 -10.05 -2.33
C ARG A 100 14.30 -9.78 -2.24
N ALA A 101 15.05 -10.75 -1.73
CA ALA A 101 16.50 -10.61 -1.64
C ALA A 101 17.06 -10.24 -3.02
N GLY A 102 17.86 -9.19 -3.08
CA GLY A 102 18.46 -8.73 -4.32
C GLY A 102 17.62 -7.75 -5.15
N ASP A 103 16.41 -7.42 -4.72
CA ASP A 103 15.57 -6.45 -5.45
C ASP A 103 16.14 -5.02 -5.38
N MET A 104 17.04 -4.79 -4.45
CA MET A 104 17.79 -3.56 -4.28
C MET A 104 19.16 -3.93 -3.76
N GLU A 105 20.21 -3.26 -4.23
CA GLU A 105 21.58 -3.57 -3.86
C GLU A 105 21.82 -3.54 -2.35
N ASP A 106 21.40 -2.46 -1.68
CA ASP A 106 21.46 -2.35 -0.23
C ASP A 106 20.15 -1.76 0.29
N PRO A 107 19.24 -2.60 0.84
CA PRO A 107 17.94 -2.12 1.29
C PRO A 107 17.95 -1.47 2.68
N ARG A 108 19.11 -1.34 3.30
CA ARG A 108 19.22 -0.79 4.65
C ARG A 108 18.58 0.60 4.72
N GLY A 109 17.73 0.78 5.69
CA GLY A 109 16.99 2.01 5.87
C GLY A 109 15.53 1.91 5.46
N GLY A 110 15.21 1.11 4.43
CA GLY A 110 13.82 0.83 4.03
C GLY A 110 12.98 2.09 3.84
N VAL A 111 12.00 2.29 4.72
CA VAL A 111 11.08 3.45 4.63
C VAL A 111 11.78 4.80 4.70
N ARG A 112 13.02 4.84 5.17
CA ARG A 112 13.80 6.09 5.24
C ARG A 112 14.11 6.64 3.84
N TYR A 113 13.97 5.83 2.79
CA TYR A 113 14.21 6.27 1.41
C TYR A 113 13.15 7.24 0.88
N VAL A 114 12.19 7.61 1.73
CA VAL A 114 11.30 8.75 1.41
C VAL A 114 12.11 10.02 1.13
N ILE A 115 13.31 10.12 1.71
CA ILE A 115 14.32 11.12 1.34
C ILE A 115 15.56 10.31 0.99
N PRO A 116 15.87 10.12 -0.30
CA PRO A 116 16.92 9.19 -0.72
C PRO A 116 18.29 9.40 -0.06
N GLU A 117 18.71 10.66 0.12
CA GLU A 117 20.01 10.97 0.74
C GLU A 117 20.09 10.56 2.20
N LYS A 118 18.94 10.36 2.83
CA LYS A 118 18.83 9.97 4.24
C LYS A 118 18.44 8.52 4.44
N GLY A 119 18.27 7.79 3.35
CA GLY A 119 17.80 6.41 3.38
C GLY A 119 18.73 5.51 4.15
N ASN A 120 19.93 5.30 3.62
CA ASN A 120 20.91 4.42 4.28
C ASN A 120 21.65 5.19 5.38
N TYR A 121 21.23 4.98 6.62
CA TYR A 121 21.78 5.70 7.78
C TYR A 121 23.19 5.23 8.21
N LYS A 122 23.71 4.20 7.57
CA LYS A 122 25.05 3.66 7.84
C LYS A 122 26.12 4.21 6.90
N LYS A 123 25.70 4.99 5.94
CA LYS A 123 26.64 5.65 5.03
C LYS A 123 27.03 7.02 5.51
#